data_46698da18a5b195a2270b4becf00ab8e
#
_entry.id   46698da18a5b195a2270b4becf00ab8e
#
_cell.length_a   1.000
_cell.length_b   1.000
_cell.length_c   1.000
_cell.angle_alpha   90.00
_cell.angle_beta   90.00
_cell.angle_gamma   90.00
#
_symmetry.space_group_name_H-M   'P 1'
#
loop_
_entity.id
_entity.type
_entity.pdbx_description
1 polymer ?
#
loop_
_entity_poly.entity_id
_entity_poly.type
_entity_poly.pdbx_seq_one_letter_code
_entity_poly.pdbx_strand_id
1 'polypeptide(L)'
;MIEVKVVNKGHQPLPAYSTPQSAGMDLRANLSEPVTLHPMERRLIPTGLHIALPEGYEAQIRPRSGLALKKGIAVLNSPGTIDADYRGEVGVLLINLSGEDFVVNDGERIAQMVVARHEQVKFEQVTLLDETERGEGGYGHTGVK
;
A
#
# COMPACT_ATOMS: atom_id res chain seq x y z
N MET A 1 8.78 8.42 18.20
CA MET A 1 7.99 7.56 17.30
C MET A 1 6.57 7.47 17.81
N ILE A 2 5.60 7.31 16.93
CA ILE A 2 4.21 7.01 17.33
C ILE A 2 4.05 5.51 17.62
N GLU A 3 3.09 5.17 18.45
CA GLU A 3 2.76 3.78 18.72
C GLU A 3 1.52 3.36 17.92
N VAL A 4 1.59 2.22 17.28
CA VAL A 4 0.48 1.59 16.56
C VAL A 4 0.17 0.26 17.26
N LYS A 5 -1.05 0.12 17.76
CA LYS A 5 -1.49 -1.15 18.34
C LYS A 5 -1.70 -2.16 17.24
N VAL A 6 -1.25 -3.40 17.47
CA VAL A 6 -1.37 -4.48 16.51
C VAL A 6 -1.83 -5.76 17.17
N VAL A 7 -2.73 -6.47 16.50
CA VAL A 7 -3.08 -7.86 16.79
C VAL A 7 -2.57 -8.70 15.62
N ASN A 8 -1.68 -9.63 15.93
CA ASN A 8 -1.17 -10.59 14.95
C ASN A 8 -1.89 -11.92 15.12
N LYS A 9 -2.79 -12.25 14.21
CA LYS A 9 -3.49 -13.55 14.16
C LYS A 9 -2.79 -14.55 13.24
N GLY A 10 -1.73 -14.11 12.57
CA GLY A 10 -0.91 -14.96 11.71
C GLY A 10 0.27 -15.57 12.44
N HIS A 11 1.12 -16.24 11.69
CA HIS A 11 2.34 -16.90 12.19
C HIS A 11 3.63 -16.20 11.72
N GLN A 12 3.50 -15.10 10.95
CA GLN A 12 4.67 -14.33 10.53
C GLN A 12 5.08 -13.31 11.62
N PRO A 13 6.37 -12.92 11.66
CA PRO A 13 6.81 -11.88 12.58
C PRO A 13 6.15 -10.52 12.25
N LEU A 14 6.10 -9.64 13.25
CA LEU A 14 5.65 -8.27 13.01
C LEU A 14 6.55 -7.56 12.00
N PRO A 15 5.98 -6.69 11.16
CA PRO A 15 6.78 -5.84 10.27
C PRO A 15 7.78 -4.98 11.05
N ALA A 16 8.95 -4.79 10.45
CA ALA A 16 9.99 -3.94 11.00
C ALA A 16 10.67 -3.13 9.89
N TYR A 17 11.22 -1.98 10.26
CA TYR A 17 12.02 -1.17 9.34
C TYR A 17 13.37 -1.86 9.09
N SER A 18 13.77 -1.93 7.82
CA SER A 18 15.06 -2.54 7.44
C SER A 18 16.26 -1.68 7.82
N THR A 19 16.06 -0.35 7.83
CA THR A 19 17.10 0.63 8.21
C THR A 19 16.48 1.73 9.08
N PRO A 20 17.30 2.50 9.84
CA PRO A 20 16.79 3.58 10.68
C PRO A 20 16.04 4.70 9.94
N GLN A 21 16.25 4.83 8.62
CA GLN A 21 15.61 5.85 7.78
C GLN A 21 14.62 5.28 6.78
N SER A 22 14.29 4.00 6.87
CA SER A 22 13.25 3.41 6.02
C SER A 22 11.89 4.04 6.33
N ALA A 23 11.16 4.43 5.29
CA ALA A 23 9.77 4.90 5.41
C ALA A 23 8.77 3.73 5.44
N GLY A 24 9.09 2.64 4.75
CA GLY A 24 8.23 1.46 4.61
C GLY A 24 8.74 0.26 5.39
N MET A 25 7.79 -0.53 5.87
CA MET A 25 8.01 -1.84 6.48
C MET A 25 7.49 -2.92 5.53
N ASP A 26 8.28 -3.96 5.28
CA ASP A 26 7.82 -5.07 4.45
C ASP A 26 6.67 -5.84 5.11
N LEU A 27 5.63 -6.13 4.32
CA LEU A 27 4.54 -7.02 4.68
C LEU A 27 4.75 -8.40 4.09
N ARG A 28 4.54 -9.42 4.91
CA ARG A 28 4.71 -10.83 4.52
C ARG A 28 3.35 -11.48 4.26
N ALA A 29 3.33 -12.36 3.27
CA ALA A 29 2.21 -13.26 3.05
C ALA A 29 2.06 -14.22 4.24
N ASN A 30 0.84 -14.37 4.75
CA ASN A 30 0.50 -15.32 5.79
C ASN A 30 -0.41 -16.39 5.20
N LEU A 31 0.18 -17.46 4.71
CA LEU A 31 -0.49 -18.49 3.91
C LEU A 31 -0.33 -19.87 4.54
N SER A 32 -1.35 -20.72 4.40
CA SER A 32 -1.27 -22.14 4.73
C SER A 32 -0.70 -22.98 3.57
N GLU A 33 -0.84 -22.48 2.35
CA GLU A 33 -0.36 -23.09 1.11
C GLU A 33 0.02 -22.03 0.09
N PRO A 34 0.92 -22.32 -0.87
CA PRO A 34 1.28 -21.36 -1.91
C PRO A 34 0.07 -20.92 -2.75
N VAL A 35 0.09 -19.66 -3.18
CA VAL A 35 -0.92 -19.08 -4.07
C VAL A 35 -0.28 -18.77 -5.42
N THR A 36 -0.83 -19.29 -6.49
CA THR A 36 -0.41 -18.98 -7.85
C THR A 36 -1.23 -17.84 -8.42
N LEU A 37 -0.57 -16.80 -8.91
CA LEU A 37 -1.15 -15.70 -9.66
C LEU A 37 -0.83 -15.90 -11.14
N HIS A 38 -1.85 -16.20 -11.94
CA HIS A 38 -1.71 -16.22 -13.40
C HIS A 38 -1.59 -14.80 -13.97
N PRO A 39 -1.10 -14.63 -15.20
CA PRO A 39 -1.06 -13.31 -15.84
C PRO A 39 -2.41 -12.59 -15.77
N MET A 40 -2.40 -11.32 -15.36
CA MET A 40 -3.57 -10.45 -15.14
C MET A 40 -4.50 -10.88 -14.00
N GLU A 41 -4.17 -11.91 -13.26
CA GLU A 41 -4.92 -12.31 -12.07
C GLU A 41 -4.61 -11.41 -10.88
N ARG A 42 -5.65 -11.05 -10.12
CA ARG A 42 -5.54 -10.36 -8.84
C ARG A 42 -6.00 -11.26 -7.70
N ARG A 43 -5.34 -11.16 -6.58
CA ARG A 43 -5.68 -11.88 -5.34
C ARG A 43 -5.42 -11.03 -4.12
N LEU A 44 -6.33 -11.11 -3.16
CA LEU A 44 -6.11 -10.56 -1.82
C LEU A 44 -5.29 -11.57 -1.01
N ILE A 45 -4.09 -11.17 -0.63
CA ILE A 45 -3.17 -12.00 0.16
C ILE A 45 -3.24 -11.56 1.62
N PRO A 46 -3.57 -12.46 2.55
CA PRO A 46 -3.65 -12.15 3.97
C PRO A 46 -2.28 -11.91 4.58
N THR A 47 -2.21 -11.06 5.59
CA THR A 47 -1.01 -10.82 6.41
C THR A 47 -1.16 -11.31 7.85
N GLY A 48 -2.38 -11.59 8.29
CA GLY A 48 -2.70 -11.92 9.69
C GLY A 48 -2.73 -10.71 10.63
N LEU A 49 -2.44 -9.50 10.12
CA LEU A 49 -2.30 -8.30 10.95
C LEU A 49 -3.59 -7.49 11.01
N HIS A 50 -3.93 -7.04 12.21
CA HIS A 50 -4.97 -6.05 12.48
C HIS A 50 -4.32 -4.90 13.24
N ILE A 51 -4.50 -3.67 12.77
CA ILE A 51 -3.84 -2.50 13.36
C ILE A 51 -4.85 -1.44 13.79
N ALA A 52 -4.46 -0.65 14.78
CA ALA A 52 -5.19 0.54 15.19
C ALA A 52 -4.22 1.73 15.16
N LEU A 53 -4.37 2.55 14.13
CA LEU A 53 -3.59 3.77 13.98
C LEU A 53 -4.12 4.86 14.91
N PRO A 54 -3.27 5.75 15.41
CA PRO A 54 -3.72 6.96 16.08
C PRO A 54 -4.53 7.85 15.13
N GLU A 55 -5.45 8.64 15.68
CA GLU A 55 -6.19 9.65 14.93
C GLU A 55 -5.23 10.59 14.20
N GLY A 56 -5.57 10.95 12.95
CA GLY A 56 -4.74 11.80 12.08
C GLY A 56 -3.63 11.06 11.34
N TYR A 57 -3.60 9.74 11.43
CA TYR A 57 -2.66 8.89 10.69
C TYR A 57 -3.38 7.92 9.79
N GLU A 58 -2.73 7.59 8.68
CA GLU A 58 -3.11 6.53 7.76
C GLU A 58 -1.96 5.54 7.58
N ALA A 59 -2.26 4.33 7.14
CA ALA A 59 -1.26 3.45 6.57
C ALA A 59 -1.52 3.27 5.07
N GLN A 60 -0.44 3.29 4.28
CA GLN A 60 -0.50 3.06 2.85
C GLN A 60 0.20 1.76 2.51
N ILE A 61 -0.48 0.92 1.75
CA ILE A 61 0.10 -0.31 1.20
C ILE A 61 0.58 -0.02 -0.21
N ARG A 62 1.88 -0.21 -0.42
CA ARG A 62 2.60 0.09 -1.67
C ARG A 62 3.31 -1.14 -2.19
N PRO A 63 3.53 -1.23 -3.52
CA PRO A 63 4.34 -2.29 -4.10
C PRO A 63 5.79 -2.26 -3.59
N ARG A 64 6.46 -3.40 -3.69
CA ARG A 64 7.91 -3.48 -3.55
C ARG A 64 8.54 -3.30 -4.93
N SER A 65 9.53 -2.39 -5.01
CA SER A 65 10.19 -2.05 -6.28
C SER A 65 10.84 -3.27 -6.97
N GLY A 66 11.43 -4.16 -6.20
CA GLY A 66 12.06 -5.36 -6.72
C GLY A 66 11.08 -6.34 -7.36
N LEU A 67 9.93 -6.58 -6.74
CA LEU A 67 8.87 -7.42 -7.32
C LEU A 67 8.26 -6.78 -8.56
N ALA A 68 8.01 -5.47 -8.51
CA ALA A 68 7.48 -4.73 -9.66
C ALA A 68 8.42 -4.82 -10.86
N LEU A 69 9.70 -4.51 -10.67
CA LEU A 69 10.69 -4.49 -11.75
C LEU A 69 10.98 -5.88 -12.32
N LYS A 70 11.24 -6.86 -11.44
CA LYS A 70 11.76 -8.16 -11.85
C LYS A 70 10.68 -9.18 -12.19
N LYS A 71 9.50 -9.04 -11.61
CA LYS A 71 8.41 -10.02 -11.70
C LYS A 71 7.09 -9.45 -12.23
N GLY A 72 7.00 -8.13 -12.39
CA GLY A 72 5.75 -7.49 -12.81
C GLY A 72 4.62 -7.62 -11.80
N ILE A 73 4.94 -7.82 -10.51
CA ILE A 73 3.96 -7.93 -9.45
C ILE A 73 3.77 -6.57 -8.80
N ALA A 74 2.53 -6.14 -8.71
CA ALA A 74 2.13 -4.86 -8.15
C ALA A 74 0.99 -5.02 -7.15
N VAL A 75 0.72 -3.95 -6.41
CA VAL A 75 -0.50 -3.81 -5.61
C VAL A 75 -1.51 -3.08 -6.48
N LEU A 76 -2.65 -3.72 -6.77
CA LEU A 76 -3.61 -3.19 -7.74
C LEU A 76 -4.17 -1.83 -7.32
N ASN A 77 -4.48 -1.65 -6.04
CA ASN A 77 -4.96 -0.39 -5.46
C ASN A 77 -3.82 0.42 -4.86
N SER A 78 -2.80 0.73 -5.64
CA SER A 78 -1.62 1.48 -5.17
C SER A 78 -1.83 2.99 -5.23
N PRO A 79 -1.65 3.71 -4.09
CA PRO A 79 -1.48 3.17 -2.75
C PRO A 79 -2.81 2.68 -2.16
N GLY A 80 -2.79 1.53 -1.49
CA GLY A 80 -3.92 1.08 -0.69
C GLY A 80 -4.02 1.91 0.59
N THR A 81 -5.21 2.38 0.93
CA THR A 81 -5.44 3.22 2.11
C THR A 81 -6.00 2.39 3.26
N ILE A 82 -5.37 2.50 4.43
CA ILE A 82 -5.89 1.95 5.70
C ILE A 82 -6.19 3.12 6.62
N ASP A 83 -7.45 3.31 6.92
CA ASP A 83 -7.93 4.36 7.81
C ASP A 83 -7.64 4.02 9.28
N ALA A 84 -7.55 5.05 10.13
CA ALA A 84 -7.25 4.88 11.55
C ALA A 84 -8.29 4.04 12.29
N ASP A 85 -9.54 4.07 11.87
CA ASP A 85 -10.66 3.35 12.46
C ASP A 85 -10.93 1.98 11.81
N TYR A 86 -10.17 1.57 10.80
CA TYR A 86 -10.27 0.23 10.23
C TYR A 86 -9.73 -0.82 11.21
N ARG A 87 -10.52 -1.87 11.46
CA ARG A 87 -10.18 -2.96 12.39
C ARG A 87 -10.11 -4.33 11.72
N GLY A 88 -10.35 -4.37 10.42
CA GLY A 88 -10.21 -5.59 9.65
C GLY A 88 -8.75 -6.01 9.46
N GLU A 89 -8.56 -7.16 8.87
CA GLU A 89 -7.23 -7.65 8.52
C GLU A 89 -6.59 -6.78 7.43
N VAL A 90 -5.31 -6.50 7.59
CA VAL A 90 -4.49 -5.89 6.55
C VAL A 90 -4.25 -6.92 5.46
N GLY A 91 -4.93 -6.77 4.34
CA GLY A 91 -4.75 -7.59 3.16
C GLY A 91 -3.98 -6.86 2.07
N VAL A 92 -3.21 -7.59 1.29
CA VAL A 92 -2.47 -7.06 0.15
C VAL A 92 -3.10 -7.55 -1.14
N LEU A 93 -3.66 -6.62 -1.93
CA LEU A 93 -4.29 -6.93 -3.20
C LEU A 93 -3.22 -6.95 -4.31
N LEU A 94 -2.64 -8.13 -4.56
CA LEU A 94 -1.64 -8.31 -5.60
C LEU A 94 -2.28 -8.49 -6.98
N ILE A 95 -1.60 -8.00 -8.00
CA ILE A 95 -1.87 -8.27 -9.40
C ILE A 95 -0.59 -8.70 -10.12
N ASN A 96 -0.71 -9.69 -11.00
CA ASN A 96 0.38 -10.14 -11.86
C ASN A 96 0.26 -9.50 -13.25
N LEU A 97 1.10 -8.52 -13.53
CA LEU A 97 1.17 -7.80 -14.81
C LEU A 97 2.22 -8.38 -15.76
N SER A 98 2.81 -9.53 -15.43
CA SER A 98 3.76 -10.23 -16.29
C SER A 98 3.05 -11.24 -17.21
N GLY A 99 3.80 -11.84 -18.11
CA GLY A 99 3.31 -12.92 -18.99
C GLY A 99 3.51 -14.33 -18.42
N GLU A 100 3.97 -14.46 -17.18
CA GLU A 100 4.29 -15.73 -16.54
C GLU A 100 3.54 -15.88 -15.23
N ASP A 101 3.27 -17.12 -14.81
CA ASP A 101 2.73 -17.40 -13.49
C ASP A 101 3.70 -16.94 -12.40
N PHE A 102 3.16 -16.40 -11.33
CA PHE A 102 3.91 -16.03 -10.13
C PHE A 102 3.35 -16.78 -8.92
N VAL A 103 4.22 -17.48 -8.20
CA VAL A 103 3.84 -18.20 -6.97
C VAL A 103 4.20 -17.36 -5.77
N VAL A 104 3.21 -17.07 -4.94
CA VAL A 104 3.38 -16.44 -3.62
C VAL A 104 3.51 -17.55 -2.59
N ASN A 105 4.67 -17.64 -1.93
CA ASN A 105 4.88 -18.58 -0.84
C ASN A 105 4.66 -17.89 0.52
N ASP A 106 4.36 -18.72 1.52
CA ASP A 106 4.23 -18.24 2.89
C ASP A 106 5.50 -17.52 3.36
N GLY A 107 5.34 -16.41 4.06
CA GLY A 107 6.43 -15.60 4.59
C GLY A 107 7.16 -14.70 3.58
N GLU A 108 6.83 -14.79 2.29
CA GLU A 108 7.41 -13.88 1.30
C GLU A 108 6.97 -12.44 1.52
N ARG A 109 7.91 -11.51 1.30
CA ARG A 109 7.66 -10.06 1.38
C ARG A 109 7.01 -9.61 0.09
N ILE A 110 5.73 -9.25 0.16
CA ILE A 110 4.88 -9.02 -1.02
C ILE A 110 4.51 -7.55 -1.25
N ALA A 111 4.64 -6.72 -0.22
CA ALA A 111 4.33 -5.29 -0.26
C ALA A 111 5.08 -4.57 0.84
N GLN A 112 4.92 -3.28 0.92
CA GLN A 112 5.40 -2.47 2.03
C GLN A 112 4.30 -1.57 2.57
N MET A 113 4.34 -1.30 3.86
CA MET A 113 3.41 -0.40 4.55
C MET A 113 4.13 0.85 5.01
N VAL A 114 3.58 2.01 4.68
CA VAL A 114 4.06 3.32 5.13
C VAL A 114 3.00 3.97 5.99
N VAL A 115 3.35 4.39 7.19
CA VAL A 115 2.46 5.15 8.08
C VAL A 115 2.77 6.63 7.93
N ALA A 116 1.75 7.44 7.71
CA ALA A 116 1.89 8.87 7.49
C ALA A 116 0.76 9.66 8.16
N ARG A 117 1.02 10.93 8.44
CA ARG A 117 -0.04 11.88 8.81
C ARG A 117 -0.88 12.21 7.59
N HIS A 118 -2.15 12.49 7.83
CA HIS A 118 -3.05 13.02 6.82
C HIS A 118 -3.89 14.15 7.38
N GLU A 119 -4.41 14.97 6.48
CA GLU A 119 -5.39 15.99 6.80
C GLU A 119 -6.78 15.57 6.31
N GLN A 120 -7.80 15.98 7.06
CA GLN A 120 -9.18 15.94 6.58
C GLN A 120 -9.60 17.35 6.20
N VAL A 121 -10.35 17.48 5.12
CA VAL A 121 -10.81 18.76 4.62
C VAL A 121 -12.33 18.87 4.71
N LYS A 122 -12.80 20.09 4.92
CA LYS A 122 -14.20 20.46 4.75
C LYS A 122 -14.30 21.31 3.49
N PHE A 123 -15.09 20.87 2.52
CA PHE A 123 -15.31 21.65 1.32
C PHE A 123 -16.19 22.87 1.60
N GLU A 124 -15.77 24.04 1.13
CA GLU A 124 -16.57 25.24 1.00
C GLU A 124 -16.90 25.41 -0.49
N GLN A 125 -18.16 25.23 -0.82
CA GLN A 125 -18.60 25.42 -2.21
C GLN A 125 -18.65 26.90 -2.55
N VAL A 126 -17.90 27.28 -3.56
CA VAL A 126 -17.85 28.63 -4.11
C VAL A 126 -18.19 28.60 -5.59
N THR A 127 -18.46 29.74 -6.18
CA THR A 127 -18.77 29.86 -7.60
C THR A 127 -17.55 30.21 -8.46
N LEU A 128 -16.48 30.68 -7.83
CA LEU A 128 -15.26 31.13 -8.51
C LEU A 128 -14.05 30.83 -7.62
N LEU A 129 -12.96 30.37 -8.22
CA LEU A 129 -11.64 30.24 -7.59
C LEU A 129 -10.79 31.45 -7.99
N ASP A 130 -9.77 31.75 -7.16
CA ASP A 130 -8.77 32.77 -7.47
C ASP A 130 -7.94 32.38 -8.71
N GLU A 131 -7.40 33.39 -9.38
CA GLU A 131 -6.53 33.20 -10.53
C GLU A 131 -5.10 32.91 -10.09
N THR A 132 -4.41 32.04 -10.85
CA THR A 132 -2.99 31.76 -10.67
C THR A 132 -2.27 31.81 -12.03
N GLU A 133 -0.95 31.99 -12.00
CA GLU A 133 -0.14 31.96 -13.22
C GLU A 133 -0.29 30.66 -14.00
N ARG A 134 -0.39 29.53 -13.30
CA ARG A 134 -0.61 28.21 -13.93
C ARG A 134 -2.00 28.08 -14.54
N GLY A 135 -3.03 28.69 -13.92
CA GLY A 135 -4.42 28.58 -14.35
C GLY A 135 -4.88 27.11 -14.45
N GLU A 136 -5.49 26.78 -15.57
CA GLU A 136 -6.02 25.42 -15.86
C GLU A 136 -4.99 24.45 -16.46
N GLY A 137 -3.71 24.84 -16.52
CA GLY A 137 -2.66 24.01 -17.12
C GLY A 137 -2.45 22.69 -16.39
N GLY A 138 -2.66 21.60 -17.09
CA GLY A 138 -2.47 20.23 -16.59
C GLY A 138 -2.13 19.27 -17.73
N TYR A 139 -2.09 17.96 -17.44
CA TYR A 139 -1.92 16.90 -18.42
C TYR A 139 -0.76 17.14 -19.40
N GLY A 140 0.42 17.55 -18.86
CA GLY A 140 1.63 17.75 -19.67
C GLY A 140 1.70 19.11 -20.37
N HIS A 141 0.97 20.15 -19.90
CA HIS A 141 1.01 21.49 -20.49
C HIS A 141 2.42 22.13 -20.47
N THR A 142 3.33 21.67 -19.61
CA THR A 142 4.75 22.07 -19.59
C THR A 142 5.60 21.35 -20.63
N GLY A 143 5.02 20.40 -21.36
CA GLY A 143 5.71 19.64 -22.40
C GLY A 143 6.54 18.47 -21.86
N VAL A 144 7.25 17.80 -22.76
CA VAL A 144 8.10 16.63 -22.49
C VAL A 144 9.59 17.01 -22.36
N LYS A 145 9.95 18.22 -22.76
CA LYS A 145 11.33 18.75 -22.71
C LYS A 145 11.39 20.08 -21.99
#